data_a3948c55bffcd665d130bbd31692f8af
#
_entry.id   a3948c55bffcd665d130bbd31692f8af
#
_cell.length_a   1.000
_cell.length_b   1.000
_cell.length_c   1.000
_cell.angle_alpha   90.00
_cell.angle_beta   90.00
_cell.angle_gamma   90.00
#
_symmetry.space_group_name_H-M   'P 1'
#
loop_
_entity.id
_entity.type
_entity.pdbx_description
1 polymer ?
#
loop_
_entity_poly.entity_id
_entity_poly.type
_entity_poly.pdbx_seq_one_letter_code
_entity_poly.pdbx_strand_id
1 'polypeptide(L)'
;MKLLINRFALLSSLVALPFTLFAGTLQTVTLDVKNMTCAVCPITVKKALEKVSGVTNATVDFDKKTASVTFDPDKASPATLAKATSDAGYPSTVHN
;
A
#
# COMPACT_ATOMS: atom_id res chain seq x y z
N MET A 1 6.59 34.40 -41.13
CA MET A 1 6.72 33.21 -41.66
C MET A 1 7.46 32.26 -40.92
N LYS A 2 8.67 32.28 -41.03
CA LYS A 2 9.44 31.35 -40.37
C LYS A 2 9.15 31.21 -38.93
N LEU A 3 8.72 32.21 -38.35
CA LEU A 3 8.52 32.18 -36.97
C LEU A 3 7.50 31.18 -36.53
N LEU A 4 6.56 31.00 -37.31
CA LEU A 4 5.53 30.15 -36.93
C LEU A 4 6.02 28.79 -36.59
N ILE A 5 6.90 28.35 -37.31
CA ILE A 5 7.42 27.09 -37.11
C ILE A 5 7.87 26.83 -35.73
N ASN A 6 8.42 27.74 -35.14
CA ASN A 6 8.92 27.55 -33.82
C ASN A 6 7.92 27.09 -32.82
N ARG A 7 6.79 27.62 -32.93
CA ARG A 7 5.84 27.26 -31.93
C ARG A 7 5.57 25.83 -31.88
N PHE A 8 5.56 25.19 -32.92
CA PHE A 8 5.22 23.82 -32.89
C PHE A 8 6.18 23.05 -32.08
N ALA A 9 7.37 23.33 -32.20
CA ALA A 9 8.35 22.60 -31.48
C ALA A 9 8.05 22.57 -30.00
N LEU A 10 7.54 23.62 -29.54
CA LEU A 10 7.28 23.69 -28.16
C LEU A 10 6.24 22.76 -27.71
N LEU A 11 5.21 22.69 -28.40
CA LEU A 11 4.15 21.86 -27.99
C LEU A 11 4.56 20.47 -27.76
N SER A 12 5.32 19.98 -28.63
CA SER A 12 5.63 18.60 -28.48
C SER A 12 6.31 18.31 -27.17
N SER A 13 7.01 19.22 -26.70
CA SER A 13 7.75 18.88 -25.51
C SER A 13 6.91 18.60 -24.30
N LEU A 14 5.87 19.24 -24.10
CA LEU A 14 5.18 19.02 -22.90
C LEU A 14 4.55 17.73 -22.83
N VAL A 15 4.16 17.26 -23.82
CA VAL A 15 3.52 16.04 -23.80
C VAL A 15 4.23 14.98 -23.09
N ALA A 16 5.39 14.91 -23.25
CA ALA A 16 6.09 13.83 -22.71
C ALA A 16 6.12 13.59 -21.25
N LEU A 17 6.01 14.47 -20.53
CA LEU A 17 6.13 14.27 -19.20
C LEU A 17 5.21 13.59 -18.38
N PRO A 18 4.17 13.96 -18.39
CA PRO A 18 3.26 13.51 -17.41
C PRO A 18 3.34 12.09 -17.08
N PHE A 19 2.66 11.51 -17.49
CA PHE A 19 2.32 10.23 -17.21
C PHE A 19 3.21 9.29 -16.63
N THR A 20 4.20 9.25 -16.98
CA THR A 20 5.02 8.23 -16.54
C THR A 20 5.12 8.02 -15.13
N LEU A 21 4.92 8.93 -14.39
CA LEU A 21 5.15 8.78 -13.10
C LEU A 21 4.41 7.99 -12.22
N PHE A 22 3.28 8.08 -12.18
CA PHE A 22 2.59 7.46 -11.18
C PHE A 22 2.50 6.04 -11.17
N ALA A 23 3.05 5.44 -12.05
CA ALA A 23 3.01 4.02 -12.08
C ALA A 23 3.76 3.49 -10.87
N GLY A 24 3.23 2.61 -10.18
CA GLY A 24 3.96 2.00 -9.09
C GLY A 24 3.93 2.72 -7.77
N THR A 25 2.91 3.43 -7.51
CA THR A 25 2.78 4.11 -6.24
C THR A 25 2.31 3.13 -5.19
N LEU A 26 3.14 2.86 -4.22
CA LEU A 26 2.75 1.99 -3.12
C LEU A 26 2.25 2.84 -1.95
N GLN A 27 1.40 2.27 -1.15
CA GLN A 27 0.88 2.94 0.03
C GLN A 27 1.22 2.14 1.27
N THR A 28 1.36 2.81 2.39
CA THR A 28 1.58 2.14 3.67
C THR A 28 0.46 2.51 4.62
N VAL A 29 -0.09 1.52 5.28
CA VAL A 29 -1.15 1.75 6.25
C VAL A 29 -0.77 1.04 7.54
N THR A 30 -1.16 1.59 8.66
CA THR A 30 -0.96 0.97 9.95
C THR A 30 -2.31 0.48 10.46
N LEU A 31 -2.36 -0.75 10.91
CA LEU A 31 -3.57 -1.36 11.44
C LEU A 31 -3.41 -1.59 12.93
N ASP A 32 -4.47 -1.31 13.68
CA ASP A 32 -4.54 -1.68 15.09
C ASP A 32 -5.08 -3.09 15.12
N VAL A 33 -4.32 -4.03 15.68
CA VAL A 33 -4.66 -5.44 15.64
C VAL A 33 -5.07 -5.92 17.02
N LYS A 34 -6.21 -6.59 17.10
CA LYS A 34 -6.71 -7.11 18.37
C LYS A 34 -6.34 -8.57 18.53
N ASN A 35 -6.45 -9.04 19.77
CA ASN A 35 -6.20 -10.45 20.12
C ASN A 35 -4.75 -10.92 19.94
N MET A 36 -3.83 -10.00 19.77
CA MET A 36 -2.44 -10.35 19.60
C MET A 36 -1.80 -10.48 20.99
N THR A 37 -2.07 -11.60 21.64
CA THR A 37 -1.68 -11.78 23.03
C THR A 37 -0.58 -12.81 23.25
N CYS A 38 -0.11 -13.48 22.22
CA CYS A 38 0.92 -14.49 22.38
C CYS A 38 2.17 -14.15 21.56
N ALA A 39 3.27 -14.77 21.91
CA ALA A 39 4.53 -14.46 21.27
C ALA A 39 4.57 -14.81 19.78
N VAL A 40 3.78 -15.78 19.35
CA VAL A 40 3.75 -16.15 17.93
C VAL A 40 2.65 -15.41 17.16
N CYS A 41 1.78 -14.69 17.84
CA CYS A 41 0.71 -13.97 17.16
C CYS A 41 1.20 -12.99 16.10
N PRO A 42 2.28 -12.23 16.34
CA PRO A 42 2.79 -11.33 15.31
C PRO A 42 3.18 -12.06 14.03
N ILE A 43 3.70 -13.28 14.16
CA ILE A 43 4.12 -14.04 13.00
C ILE A 43 2.90 -14.46 12.19
N THR A 44 1.84 -14.87 12.86
CA THR A 44 0.60 -15.27 12.20
C THR A 44 -0.03 -14.09 11.48
N VAL A 45 -0.07 -12.93 12.12
CA VAL A 45 -0.63 -11.72 11.51
C VAL A 45 0.20 -11.34 10.30
N LYS A 46 1.52 -11.37 10.42
CA LYS A 46 2.39 -11.01 9.30
C LYS A 46 2.14 -11.92 8.11
N LYS A 47 2.05 -13.22 8.36
CA LYS A 47 1.83 -14.17 7.28
C LYS A 47 0.46 -13.98 6.62
N ALA A 48 -0.55 -13.68 7.41
CA ALA A 48 -1.87 -13.45 6.87
C ALA A 48 -1.86 -12.23 5.94
N LEU A 49 -1.15 -11.18 6.32
CA LEU A 49 -1.05 -9.99 5.49
C LEU A 49 -0.23 -10.24 4.24
N GLU A 50 0.84 -10.99 4.35
CA GLU A 50 1.69 -11.27 3.20
C GLU A 50 1.00 -12.11 2.14
N LYS A 51 -0.05 -12.81 2.49
CA LYS A 51 -0.81 -13.60 1.53
C LYS A 51 -1.75 -12.78 0.68
N VAL A 52 -1.99 -11.54 1.05
CA VAL A 52 -2.89 -10.67 0.30
C VAL A 52 -2.20 -10.22 -0.97
N SER A 53 -2.86 -10.36 -2.11
CA SER A 53 -2.31 -9.90 -3.37
C SER A 53 -2.07 -8.40 -3.30
N GLY A 54 -0.91 -7.97 -3.73
CA GLY A 54 -0.56 -6.57 -3.72
C GLY A 54 0.26 -6.14 -2.52
N VAL A 55 0.37 -6.96 -1.50
CA VAL A 55 1.18 -6.63 -0.33
C VAL A 55 2.64 -6.90 -0.65
N THR A 56 3.49 -5.90 -0.47
CA THR A 56 4.91 -6.04 -0.72
C THR A 56 5.69 -6.20 0.57
N ASN A 57 5.17 -5.72 1.68
CA ASN A 57 5.86 -5.82 2.95
C ASN A 57 4.87 -5.68 4.09
N ALA A 58 5.09 -6.40 5.15
CA ALA A 58 4.27 -6.29 6.35
C ALA A 58 5.19 -6.41 7.57
N THR A 59 5.06 -5.47 8.49
CA THR A 59 5.82 -5.44 9.72
C THR A 59 4.86 -5.35 10.90
N VAL A 60 5.00 -6.22 11.87
CA VAL A 60 4.09 -6.25 13.02
C VAL A 60 4.85 -5.86 14.27
N ASP A 61 4.27 -4.95 15.04
CA ASP A 61 4.84 -4.51 16.31
C ASP A 61 3.98 -5.10 17.42
N PHE A 62 4.52 -6.06 18.14
CA PHE A 62 3.79 -6.76 19.17
C PHE A 62 3.49 -5.82 20.36
N ASP A 63 4.45 -4.99 20.72
CA ASP A 63 4.28 -4.11 21.87
C ASP A 63 3.16 -3.10 21.67
N LYS A 64 3.06 -2.56 20.46
CA LYS A 64 2.02 -1.59 20.16
C LYS A 64 0.76 -2.22 19.62
N LYS A 65 0.80 -3.50 19.34
CA LYS A 65 -0.34 -4.22 18.75
C LYS A 65 -0.74 -3.62 17.41
N THR A 66 0.24 -3.28 16.60
CA THR A 66 -0.01 -2.68 15.30
C THR A 66 0.70 -3.45 14.19
N ALA A 67 0.22 -3.29 12.98
CA ALA A 67 0.86 -3.86 11.81
C ALA A 67 0.96 -2.78 10.73
N SER A 68 2.16 -2.58 10.21
CA SER A 68 2.38 -1.64 9.11
C SER A 68 2.49 -2.45 7.83
N VAL A 69 1.67 -2.12 6.85
CA VAL A 69 1.60 -2.88 5.62
C VAL A 69 1.82 -1.95 4.44
N THR A 70 2.74 -2.31 3.57
CA THR A 70 2.97 -1.59 2.32
C THR A 70 2.34 -2.42 1.21
N PHE A 71 1.50 -1.82 0.42
CA PHE A 71 0.73 -2.53 -0.58
C PHE A 71 0.48 -1.69 -1.82
N ASP A 72 0.11 -2.37 -2.89
CA ASP A 72 -0.26 -1.72 -4.14
C ASP A 72 -1.76 -1.43 -4.07
N PRO A 73 -2.17 -0.17 -4.07
CA PRO A 73 -3.58 0.18 -3.93
C PRO A 73 -4.45 -0.29 -5.10
N ASP A 74 -3.85 -0.65 -6.21
CA ASP A 74 -4.62 -1.19 -7.33
C ASP A 74 -4.99 -2.65 -7.08
N LYS A 75 -4.33 -3.32 -6.17
CA LYS A 75 -4.58 -4.73 -5.91
C LYS A 75 -5.14 -5.00 -4.52
N ALA A 76 -4.88 -4.14 -3.58
CA ALA A 76 -5.31 -4.35 -2.21
C ALA A 76 -5.84 -3.04 -1.63
N SER A 77 -6.58 -3.14 -0.55
CA SER A 77 -7.09 -1.97 0.14
C SER A 77 -6.99 -2.21 1.64
N PRO A 78 -7.07 -1.17 2.46
CA PRO A 78 -7.07 -1.36 3.91
C PRO A 78 -8.17 -2.31 4.37
N ALA A 79 -9.32 -2.27 3.72
CA ALA A 79 -10.41 -3.18 4.07
C ALA A 79 -10.04 -4.63 3.80
N THR A 80 -9.34 -4.90 2.70
CA THR A 80 -8.90 -6.24 2.37
C THR A 80 -7.87 -6.73 3.40
N LEU A 81 -7.00 -5.85 3.85
CA LEU A 81 -5.99 -6.18 4.83
C LEU A 81 -6.64 -6.50 6.17
N ALA A 82 -7.60 -5.69 6.58
CA ALA A 82 -8.31 -5.92 7.82
C ALA A 82 -9.07 -7.25 7.78
N LYS A 83 -9.64 -7.58 6.63
CA LYS A 83 -10.35 -8.84 6.47
C LYS A 83 -9.38 -10.02 6.59
N ALA A 84 -8.20 -9.88 6.02
CA ALA A 84 -7.22 -10.97 6.08
C ALA A 84 -6.79 -11.25 7.51
N THR A 85 -6.58 -10.22 8.33
CA THR A 85 -6.21 -10.43 9.72
C THR A 85 -7.38 -10.99 10.51
N SER A 86 -8.60 -10.52 10.22
CA SER A 86 -9.80 -11.02 10.91
C SER A 86 -10.01 -12.49 10.62
N ASP A 87 -9.80 -12.91 9.37
CA ASP A 87 -9.96 -14.30 9.00
C ASP A 87 -8.94 -15.19 9.71
N ALA A 88 -7.80 -14.62 10.09
CA ALA A 88 -6.80 -15.36 10.83
C ALA A 88 -7.05 -15.33 12.35
N GLY A 89 -8.09 -14.65 12.78
CA GLY A 89 -8.43 -14.55 14.20
C GLY A 89 -7.98 -13.26 14.88
N TYR A 90 -7.49 -12.29 14.11
CA TYR A 90 -6.96 -11.05 14.66
C TYR A 90 -7.63 -9.84 14.02
N PRO A 91 -8.83 -9.49 14.47
CA PRO A 91 -9.54 -8.34 13.89
C PRO A 91 -8.68 -7.08 13.97
N SER A 92 -8.72 -6.29 12.93
CA SER A 92 -7.94 -5.06 12.91
C SER A 92 -8.73 -3.91 12.30
N THR A 93 -8.30 -2.70 12.64
CA THR A 93 -8.88 -1.48 12.09
C THR A 93 -7.73 -0.56 11.70
N VAL A 94 -8.02 0.36 10.79
CA VAL A 94 -7.00 1.31 10.37
C VAL A 94 -6.69 2.23 11.52
N HIS A 95 -5.40 2.39 11.80
CA HIS A 95 -4.95 3.27 12.87
C HIS A 95 -4.87 4.69 12.32
N ASN A 96 -5.47 5.60 12.98
CA ASN A 96 -5.42 7.01 12.57
C ASN A 96 -4.49 7.82 13.43
#